data_de421fe55f1c2afa9977b810cc310075
#
_entry.id   de421fe55f1c2afa9977b810cc310075
#
_cell.length_a   1.000
_cell.length_b   1.000
_cell.length_c   1.000
_cell.angle_alpha   90.00
_cell.angle_beta   90.00
_cell.angle_gamma   90.00
#
_symmetry.space_group_name_H-M   'P 1'
#
loop_
_entity.id
_entity.type
_entity.pdbx_description
1 polymer ?
#
loop_
_entity_poly.entity_id
_entity_poly.type
_entity_poly.pdbx_seq_one_letter_code
_entity_poly.pdbx_strand_id
1 'polypeptide(L)'
;RAAITINELFRKSVSYPTLSWEELDDFHRESKIAAADHILMKIRILLKDETITDFSADTVEKAYREYCETKKDAAVQEMYRRIDHLRWLRFYTFYNWSYGAARHDGARQHPMLCAYENLTPEQRRERDAAWELLGSITVELK
;
A
#
# COMPACT_ATOMS: atom_id res chain seq x y z
N ARG A 1 -6.04 10.61 10.15
CA ARG A 1 -6.58 11.20 8.91
C ARG A 1 -6.05 10.49 7.66
N ALA A 2 -4.74 10.37 7.47
CA ALA A 2 -4.14 9.71 6.31
C ALA A 2 -4.64 8.26 6.12
N ALA A 3 -4.76 7.48 7.20
CA ALA A 3 -5.24 6.11 7.13
C ALA A 3 -6.71 6.03 6.66
N ILE A 4 -7.55 6.98 7.05
CA ILE A 4 -8.94 7.09 6.58
C ILE A 4 -8.95 7.38 5.07
N THR A 5 -8.16 8.34 4.63
CA THR A 5 -8.00 8.67 3.20
C THR A 5 -7.54 7.45 2.40
N ILE A 6 -6.55 6.72 2.91
CA ILE A 6 -6.06 5.48 2.28
C ILE A 6 -7.19 4.46 2.14
N ASN A 7 -8.00 4.26 3.18
CA ASN A 7 -9.12 3.33 3.09
C ASN A 7 -10.12 3.73 2.01
N GLU A 8 -10.49 5.00 1.94
CA GLU A 8 -11.42 5.49 0.94
C GLU A 8 -10.86 5.40 -0.49
N LEU A 9 -9.58 5.68 -0.68
CA LEU A 9 -8.92 5.53 -1.97
C LEU A 9 -8.83 4.06 -2.40
N PHE A 10 -8.52 3.18 -1.45
CA PHE A 10 -8.55 1.74 -1.70
C PHE A 10 -9.94 1.29 -2.15
N ARG A 11 -11.00 1.72 -1.45
CA ARG A 11 -12.39 1.39 -1.82
C ARG A 11 -12.73 1.81 -3.25
N LYS A 12 -12.21 2.95 -3.69
CA LYS A 12 -12.40 3.44 -5.06
C LYS A 12 -11.58 2.68 -6.11
N SER A 13 -10.49 2.05 -5.71
CA SER A 13 -9.56 1.38 -6.62
C SER A 13 -9.90 -0.08 -6.92
N VAL A 14 -10.80 -0.70 -6.14
CA VAL A 14 -11.16 -2.11 -6.29
C VAL A 14 -12.59 -2.27 -6.79
N SER A 15 -12.85 -3.37 -7.51
CA SER A 15 -14.16 -3.66 -8.10
C SER A 15 -15.09 -4.50 -7.22
N TYR A 16 -14.61 -4.92 -6.06
CA TYR A 16 -15.39 -5.72 -5.10
C TYR A 16 -15.84 -4.88 -3.91
N PRO A 17 -16.90 -5.29 -3.18
CA PRO A 17 -17.36 -4.56 -2.00
C PRO A 17 -16.30 -4.47 -0.91
N THR A 18 -16.18 -3.28 -0.32
CA THR A 18 -15.22 -3.00 0.75
C THR A 18 -15.90 -2.23 1.87
N LEU A 19 -15.33 -2.30 3.08
CA LEU A 19 -15.87 -1.66 4.26
C LEU A 19 -15.42 -0.18 4.37
N SER A 20 -16.29 0.68 4.87
CA SER A 20 -15.92 2.04 5.26
C SER A 20 -15.01 2.02 6.49
N TRP A 21 -14.38 3.15 6.81
CA TRP A 21 -13.51 3.24 7.99
C TRP A 21 -14.23 2.85 9.28
N GLU A 22 -15.48 3.26 9.41
CA GLU A 22 -16.29 3.01 10.61
C GLU A 22 -16.68 1.53 10.76
N GLU A 23 -16.78 0.83 9.64
CA GLU A 23 -17.13 -0.59 9.61
C GLU A 23 -15.93 -1.52 9.80
N LEU A 24 -14.70 -1.00 9.68
CA LEU A 24 -13.49 -1.80 9.86
C LEU A 24 -13.31 -2.19 11.34
N ASP A 25 -12.86 -3.40 11.57
CA ASP A 25 -12.37 -3.83 12.88
C ASP A 25 -11.01 -3.19 13.20
N ASP A 26 -10.56 -3.36 14.44
CA ASP A 26 -9.31 -2.74 14.91
C ASP A 26 -8.10 -3.23 14.12
N PHE A 27 -8.04 -4.52 13.79
CA PHE A 27 -6.93 -5.07 13.00
C PHE A 27 -6.85 -4.40 11.61
N HIS A 28 -7.96 -4.28 10.91
CA HIS A 28 -7.97 -3.68 9.58
C HIS A 28 -7.70 -2.17 9.62
N ARG A 29 -8.14 -1.47 10.68
CA ARG A 29 -7.74 -0.08 10.91
C ARG A 29 -6.24 0.05 11.14
N GLU A 30 -5.65 -0.81 11.96
CA GLU A 30 -4.19 -0.84 12.19
C GLU A 30 -3.43 -1.12 10.88
N SER A 31 -3.95 -1.99 10.03
CA SER A 31 -3.37 -2.23 8.71
C SER A 31 -3.32 -0.96 7.85
N LYS A 32 -4.38 -0.16 7.88
CA LYS A 32 -4.42 1.12 7.14
C LYS A 32 -3.49 2.17 7.76
N ILE A 33 -3.37 2.19 9.08
CA ILE A 33 -2.42 3.05 9.79
C ILE A 33 -0.98 2.67 9.41
N ALA A 34 -0.66 1.38 9.38
CA ALA A 34 0.66 0.91 8.94
C ALA A 34 0.94 1.29 7.48
N ALA A 35 -0.06 1.23 6.60
CA ALA A 35 0.07 1.69 5.23
C ALA A 35 0.35 3.20 5.15
N ALA A 36 -0.29 4.01 6.00
CA ALA A 36 -0.05 5.44 6.09
C ALA A 36 1.38 5.75 6.56
N ASP A 37 1.84 5.05 7.58
CA ASP A 37 3.20 5.22 8.12
C ASP A 37 4.26 4.86 7.05
N HIS A 38 3.97 3.89 6.21
CA HIS A 38 4.88 3.48 5.14
C HIS A 38 4.96 4.49 3.98
N ILE A 39 4.07 5.47 3.90
CA ILE A 39 4.11 6.49 2.85
C ILE A 39 5.40 7.30 2.94
N LEU A 40 5.83 7.68 4.13
CA LEU A 40 7.10 8.38 4.31
C LEU A 40 8.28 7.57 3.79
N MET A 41 8.28 6.26 4.03
CA MET A 41 9.31 5.37 3.49
C MET A 41 9.29 5.34 1.96
N LYS A 42 8.11 5.29 1.34
CA LYS A 42 7.96 5.35 -0.11
C LYS A 42 8.52 6.66 -0.68
N ILE A 43 8.25 7.79 -0.03
CA ILE A 43 8.80 9.09 -0.43
C ILE A 43 10.33 9.07 -0.38
N ARG A 44 10.91 8.56 0.69
CA ARG A 44 12.38 8.44 0.83
C ARG A 44 12.98 7.57 -0.26
N ILE A 45 12.34 6.46 -0.60
CA ILE A 45 12.79 5.58 -1.69
C ILE A 45 12.76 6.31 -3.03
N LEU A 46 11.65 6.98 -3.34
CA LEU A 46 11.46 7.67 -4.62
C LEU A 46 12.44 8.84 -4.80
N LEU A 47 12.63 9.63 -3.76
CA LEU A 47 13.51 10.80 -3.80
C LEU A 47 14.96 10.47 -3.45
N LYS A 48 15.26 9.21 -3.12
CA LYS A 48 16.60 8.74 -2.74
C LYS A 48 17.23 9.58 -1.62
N ASP A 49 16.41 9.92 -0.63
CA ASP A 49 16.80 10.78 0.48
C ASP A 49 16.21 10.28 1.80
N GLU A 50 17.05 9.64 2.61
CA GLU A 50 16.66 9.07 3.90
C GLU A 50 16.42 10.14 4.98
N THR A 51 16.82 11.39 4.73
CA THR A 51 16.71 12.47 5.71
C THR A 51 15.35 13.16 5.69
N ILE A 52 14.51 12.87 4.71
CA ILE A 52 13.16 13.46 4.60
C ILE A 52 12.33 13.04 5.80
N THR A 53 11.81 14.01 6.53
CA THR A 53 10.93 13.81 7.68
C THR A 53 9.60 14.54 7.52
N ASP A 54 9.50 15.48 6.57
CA ASP A 54 8.28 16.24 6.33
C ASP A 54 7.33 15.51 5.37
N PHE A 55 6.08 15.89 5.45
CA PHE A 55 4.99 15.33 4.67
C PHE A 55 4.21 16.45 3.97
N SER A 56 4.95 17.41 3.40
CA SER A 56 4.37 18.56 2.70
C SER A 56 3.78 18.16 1.34
N ALA A 57 2.84 18.95 0.85
CA ALA A 57 2.25 18.76 -0.48
C ALA A 57 3.32 18.73 -1.58
N ASP A 58 4.31 19.62 -1.49
CA ASP A 58 5.38 19.72 -2.48
C ASP A 58 6.26 18.46 -2.50
N THR A 59 6.62 17.95 -1.32
CA THR A 59 7.42 16.73 -1.19
C THR A 59 6.68 15.52 -1.74
N VAL A 60 5.39 15.36 -1.41
CA VAL A 60 4.57 14.25 -1.91
C VAL A 60 4.39 14.35 -3.42
N GLU A 61 4.13 15.54 -3.95
CA GLU A 61 3.98 15.76 -5.39
C GLU A 61 5.25 15.42 -6.16
N LYS A 62 6.41 15.83 -5.64
CA LYS A 62 7.71 15.52 -6.22
C LYS A 62 7.95 14.01 -6.25
N ALA A 63 7.66 13.32 -5.15
CA ALA A 63 7.78 11.88 -5.07
C ALA A 63 6.84 11.17 -6.05
N TYR A 64 5.60 11.63 -6.18
CA TYR A 64 4.66 11.06 -7.14
C TYR A 64 5.09 11.24 -8.59
N ARG A 65 5.64 12.38 -8.94
CA ARG A 65 6.21 12.58 -10.29
C ARG A 65 7.34 11.61 -10.57
N GLU A 66 8.22 11.41 -9.60
CA GLU A 66 9.32 10.45 -9.72
C GLU A 66 8.79 9.02 -9.88
N TYR A 67 7.75 8.66 -9.14
CA TYR A 67 7.08 7.37 -9.31
C TYR A 67 6.52 7.21 -10.73
N CYS A 68 5.78 8.20 -11.23
CA CYS A 68 5.19 8.16 -12.58
C CYS A 68 6.23 8.04 -13.67
N GLU A 69 7.38 8.69 -13.51
CA GLU A 69 8.47 8.61 -14.47
C GLU A 69 9.20 7.28 -14.42
N THR A 70 9.58 6.82 -13.23
CA THR A 70 10.39 5.62 -13.08
C THR A 70 9.62 4.32 -13.30
N LYS A 71 8.32 4.28 -13.02
CA LYS A 71 7.49 3.08 -13.25
C LYS A 71 7.31 2.72 -14.73
N LYS A 72 7.69 3.60 -15.64
CA LYS A 72 7.72 3.29 -17.09
C LYS A 72 8.71 2.16 -17.39
N ASP A 73 9.74 2.00 -16.57
CA ASP A 73 10.61 0.84 -16.59
C ASP A 73 9.94 -0.32 -15.87
N ALA A 74 9.69 -1.43 -16.59
CA ALA A 74 8.98 -2.59 -16.06
C ALA A 74 9.68 -3.22 -14.84
N ALA A 75 11.01 -3.26 -14.83
CA ALA A 75 11.77 -3.79 -13.70
C ALA A 75 11.63 -2.91 -12.45
N VAL A 76 11.60 -1.60 -12.63
CA VAL A 76 11.39 -0.65 -11.53
C VAL A 76 9.97 -0.78 -10.98
N GLN A 77 8.97 -0.90 -11.83
CA GLN A 77 7.59 -1.11 -11.39
C GLN A 77 7.45 -2.41 -10.58
N GLU A 78 8.08 -3.49 -11.02
CA GLU A 78 8.12 -4.75 -10.26
C GLU A 78 8.79 -4.56 -8.89
N MET A 79 9.86 -3.79 -8.80
CA MET A 79 10.51 -3.47 -7.53
C MET A 79 9.56 -2.75 -6.58
N TYR A 80 8.82 -1.75 -7.07
CA TYR A 80 7.83 -1.03 -6.26
C TYR A 80 6.72 -1.96 -5.74
N ARG A 81 6.22 -2.84 -6.60
CA ARG A 81 5.21 -3.84 -6.21
C ARG A 81 5.72 -4.79 -5.14
N ARG A 82 6.96 -5.26 -5.26
CA ARG A 82 7.60 -6.13 -4.26
C ARG A 82 7.74 -5.45 -2.91
N ILE A 83 8.14 -4.18 -2.89
CA ILE A 83 8.29 -3.41 -1.66
C ILE A 83 6.97 -3.34 -0.91
N ASP A 84 5.87 -3.01 -1.59
CA ASP A 84 4.57 -2.92 -0.93
C ASP A 84 4.05 -4.28 -0.48
N HIS A 85 4.22 -5.32 -1.29
CA HIS A 85 3.83 -6.67 -0.88
C HIS A 85 4.58 -7.14 0.35
N LEU A 86 5.88 -6.88 0.43
CA LEU A 86 6.69 -7.25 1.59
C LEU A 86 6.24 -6.53 2.86
N ARG A 87 5.91 -5.24 2.75
CA ARG A 87 5.34 -4.46 3.87
C ARG A 87 4.05 -5.09 4.38
N TRP A 88 3.11 -5.36 3.46
CA TRP A 88 1.81 -5.96 3.77
C TRP A 88 1.97 -7.36 4.37
N LEU A 89 2.80 -8.19 3.78
CA LEU A 89 3.11 -9.55 4.24
C LEU A 89 3.66 -9.55 5.67
N ARG A 90 4.60 -8.65 5.97
CA ARG A 90 5.19 -8.52 7.31
C ARG A 90 4.17 -8.09 8.34
N PHE A 91 3.31 -7.14 8.01
CA PHE A 91 2.26 -6.69 8.92
C PHE A 91 1.30 -7.83 9.27
N TYR A 92 0.78 -8.53 8.28
CA TYR A 92 -0.14 -9.65 8.51
C TYR A 92 0.53 -10.79 9.28
N THR A 93 1.74 -11.15 8.94
CA THR A 93 2.51 -12.19 9.63
C THR A 93 2.76 -11.84 11.10
N PHE A 94 3.06 -10.57 11.38
CA PHE A 94 3.23 -10.09 12.75
C PHE A 94 1.98 -10.30 13.61
N TYR A 95 0.80 -10.18 13.01
CA TYR A 95 -0.49 -10.44 13.67
C TYR A 95 -0.96 -11.89 13.55
N ASN A 96 -0.04 -12.82 13.29
CA ASN A 96 -0.29 -14.26 13.24
C ASN A 96 -1.21 -14.72 12.09
N TRP A 97 -1.26 -13.97 11.01
CA TRP A 97 -1.90 -14.45 9.80
C TRP A 97 -0.95 -15.41 9.06
N SER A 98 -1.54 -16.37 8.37
CA SER A 98 -0.81 -17.37 7.58
C SER A 98 -1.48 -17.62 6.24
N TYR A 99 -0.76 -18.34 5.37
CA TYR A 99 -1.30 -18.73 4.08
C TYR A 99 -2.49 -19.68 4.23
N GLY A 100 -3.52 -19.44 3.43
CA GLY A 100 -4.65 -20.35 3.22
C GLY A 100 -5.14 -20.20 1.78
N ALA A 101 -5.64 -21.28 1.18
CA ALA A 101 -6.10 -21.27 -0.22
C ALA A 101 -7.26 -20.32 -0.47
N ALA A 102 -8.03 -19.99 0.57
CA ALA A 102 -9.10 -19.00 0.55
C ALA A 102 -8.96 -18.06 1.76
N ARG A 103 -9.45 -16.83 1.61
CA ARG A 103 -9.47 -15.87 2.72
C ARG A 103 -10.44 -16.35 3.81
N HIS A 104 -9.95 -16.42 5.04
CA HIS A 104 -10.72 -16.78 6.22
C HIS A 104 -10.28 -15.94 7.41
N ASP A 105 -10.98 -14.84 7.67
CA ASP A 105 -10.59 -13.85 8.68
C ASP A 105 -10.58 -14.45 10.10
N GLY A 106 -11.57 -15.28 10.42
CA GLY A 106 -11.64 -15.94 11.74
C GLY A 106 -10.47 -16.88 12.02
N ALA A 107 -9.92 -17.54 11.00
CA ALA A 107 -8.73 -18.38 11.10
C ALA A 107 -7.43 -17.63 10.80
N ARG A 108 -7.49 -16.34 10.45
CA ARG A 108 -6.36 -15.50 10.03
C ARG A 108 -5.57 -16.13 8.89
N GLN A 109 -6.29 -16.52 7.84
CA GLN A 109 -5.71 -17.08 6.62
C GLN A 109 -6.03 -16.20 5.41
N HIS A 110 -5.03 -16.06 4.53
CA HIS A 110 -5.18 -15.26 3.32
C HIS A 110 -4.32 -15.85 2.20
N PRO A 111 -4.85 -15.98 0.97
CA PRO A 111 -4.12 -16.60 -0.13
C PRO A 111 -2.94 -15.76 -0.65
N MET A 112 -2.89 -14.48 -0.36
CA MET A 112 -1.78 -13.60 -0.74
C MET A 112 -0.61 -13.62 0.26
N LEU A 113 -0.70 -14.37 1.37
CA LEU A 113 0.38 -14.53 2.34
C LEU A 113 1.41 -15.53 1.84
N CYS A 114 2.04 -15.20 0.75
CA CYS A 114 3.07 -15.98 0.06
C CYS A 114 4.11 -15.05 -0.56
N ALA A 115 5.21 -15.61 -1.05
CA ALA A 115 6.21 -14.84 -1.76
C ALA A 115 5.62 -14.13 -2.98
N TYR A 116 6.15 -12.96 -3.31
CA TYR A 116 5.67 -12.16 -4.45
C TYR A 116 5.62 -12.96 -5.75
N GLU A 117 6.59 -13.84 -5.96
CA GLU A 117 6.69 -14.70 -7.15
C GLU A 117 5.49 -15.64 -7.30
N ASN A 118 4.81 -15.96 -6.21
CA ASN A 118 3.66 -16.86 -6.22
C ASN A 118 2.32 -16.12 -6.38
N LEU A 119 2.33 -14.79 -6.43
CA LEU A 119 1.15 -13.99 -6.73
C LEU A 119 0.79 -14.11 -8.21
N THR A 120 -0.52 -14.07 -8.50
CA THR A 120 -1.00 -13.95 -9.88
C THR A 120 -0.61 -12.58 -10.46
N PRO A 121 -0.54 -12.43 -11.80
CA PRO A 121 -0.30 -11.13 -12.42
C PRO A 121 -1.29 -10.06 -11.96
N GLU A 122 -2.55 -10.41 -11.75
CA GLU A 122 -3.58 -9.50 -11.25
C GLU A 122 -3.31 -9.06 -9.82
N GLN A 123 -2.96 -9.99 -8.92
CA GLN A 123 -2.60 -9.68 -7.54
C GLN A 123 -1.36 -8.78 -7.46
N ARG A 124 -0.38 -8.99 -8.35
CA ARG A 124 0.80 -8.12 -8.44
C ARG A 124 0.42 -6.70 -8.83
N ARG A 125 -0.48 -6.52 -9.80
CA ARG A 125 -0.97 -5.20 -10.22
C ARG A 125 -1.70 -4.46 -9.11
N GLU A 126 -2.41 -5.16 -8.23
CA GLU A 126 -3.06 -4.54 -7.07
C GLU A 126 -2.07 -3.83 -6.14
N ARG A 127 -0.79 -4.23 -6.15
CA ARG A 127 0.25 -3.56 -5.36
C ARG A 127 0.56 -2.14 -5.85
N ASP A 128 0.19 -1.80 -7.08
CA ASP A 128 0.36 -0.45 -7.61
C ASP A 128 -0.49 0.58 -6.85
N ALA A 129 -1.64 0.19 -6.32
CA ALA A 129 -2.56 1.10 -5.63
C ALA A 129 -1.88 1.86 -4.47
N ALA A 130 -1.01 1.20 -3.72
CA ALA A 130 -0.30 1.82 -2.59
C ALA A 130 0.67 2.93 -3.03
N TRP A 131 1.21 2.86 -4.24
CA TRP A 131 2.07 3.88 -4.81
C TRP A 131 1.26 4.98 -5.51
N GLU A 132 0.19 4.61 -6.20
CA GLU A 132 -0.73 5.56 -6.86
C GLU A 132 -1.42 6.48 -5.84
N LEU A 133 -1.57 6.03 -4.59
CA LEU A 133 -2.11 6.84 -3.49
C LEU A 133 -1.35 8.15 -3.29
N LEU A 134 -0.06 8.22 -3.63
CA LEU A 134 0.74 9.45 -3.51
C LEU A 134 0.13 10.60 -4.32
N GLY A 135 -0.39 10.31 -5.51
CA GLY A 135 -1.06 11.32 -6.34
C GLY A 135 -2.35 11.85 -5.70
N SER A 136 -3.14 10.95 -5.11
CA SER A 136 -4.39 11.32 -4.44
C SER A 136 -4.13 12.10 -3.14
N ILE A 137 -3.10 11.71 -2.39
CA ILE A 137 -2.69 12.41 -1.17
C ILE A 137 -2.22 13.83 -1.49
N THR A 138 -1.52 14.03 -2.60
CA THR A 138 -1.11 15.36 -3.06
C THR A 138 -2.30 16.29 -3.21
N VAL A 139 -3.40 15.81 -3.79
CA VAL A 139 -4.64 16.59 -3.94
C VAL A 139 -5.25 16.95 -2.59
N GLU A 140 -5.25 16.00 -1.66
CA GLU A 140 -5.80 16.19 -0.30
C GLU A 140 -5.01 17.19 0.54
N LEU A 141 -3.69 17.27 0.33
CA LEU A 141 -2.81 18.19 1.08
C LEU A 141 -2.84 19.62 0.54
N LYS A 142 -3.29 19.83 -0.67
CA LYS A 142 -3.47 21.15 -1.26
C LYS A 142 -4.81 21.74 -0.88
#